data_124a4c4fb620918fd6c8fe6c78951210
#
_entry.id   124a4c4fb620918fd6c8fe6c78951210
#
_cell.length_a   1.000
_cell.length_b   1.000
_cell.length_c   1.000
_cell.angle_alpha   90.00
_cell.angle_beta   90.00
_cell.angle_gamma   90.00
#
_symmetry.space_group_name_H-M   'P 1'
#
loop_
_entity.id
_entity.type
_entity.pdbx_description
1 polymer ?
#
loop_
_entity_poly.entity_id
_entity_poly.type
_entity_poly.pdbx_seq_one_letter_code
_entity_poly.pdbx_strand_id
1 'polypeptide(L)'
;MKILYISLLFLMNCVLSVAQPEIIVPKPHQLKWHEAEMGAVFHYDLHVFDGIRYGQGNNRISPIEDYNIFNPTQLNTDQWVSAAKAAGCKFAVLTATHETGFGL
;
A
#
# COMPACT_ATOMS: atom_id res chain seq x y z
N MET A 1 -39.88 -47.86 6.09
CA MET A 1 -39.30 -47.26 4.88
C MET A 1 -39.54 -45.74 4.77
N LYS A 2 -40.77 -45.24 4.82
CA LYS A 2 -41.06 -43.78 4.71
C LYS A 2 -40.33 -42.89 5.74
N ILE A 3 -40.23 -43.33 6.98
CA ILE A 3 -39.54 -42.56 8.08
C ILE A 3 -38.05 -42.50 7.79
N LEU A 4 -37.42 -43.53 7.27
CA LEU A 4 -36.01 -43.55 6.94
C LEU A 4 -35.66 -42.54 5.82
N TYR A 5 -36.51 -42.41 4.80
CA TYR A 5 -36.34 -41.42 3.73
C TYR A 5 -36.47 -39.97 4.22
N ILE A 6 -37.43 -39.71 5.16
CA ILE A 6 -37.62 -38.38 5.73
C ILE A 6 -36.39 -37.97 6.56
N SER A 7 -35.85 -38.88 7.38
CA SER A 7 -34.65 -38.63 8.17
C SER A 7 -33.41 -38.40 7.27
N LEU A 8 -33.27 -39.13 6.18
CA LEU A 8 -32.15 -38.95 5.24
C LEU A 8 -32.23 -37.61 4.49
N LEU A 9 -33.44 -37.18 4.09
CA LEU A 9 -33.70 -35.89 3.47
C LEU A 9 -33.40 -34.74 4.43
N PHE A 10 -33.73 -34.87 5.72
CA PHE A 10 -33.45 -33.87 6.72
C PHE A 10 -31.95 -33.71 7.02
N LEU A 11 -31.22 -34.83 7.13
CA LEU A 11 -29.77 -34.86 7.25
C LEU A 11 -29.06 -34.23 6.06
N MET A 12 -29.51 -34.49 4.85
CA MET A 12 -28.93 -33.93 3.63
C MET A 12 -29.12 -32.41 3.54
N ASN A 13 -30.26 -31.89 3.99
CA ASN A 13 -30.46 -30.43 4.05
C ASN A 13 -29.56 -29.74 5.13
N CYS A 14 -29.35 -30.39 6.29
CA CYS A 14 -28.43 -29.87 7.31
C CYS A 14 -26.98 -29.78 6.83
N VAL A 15 -26.51 -30.77 6.05
CA VAL A 15 -25.14 -30.76 5.51
C VAL A 15 -24.96 -29.67 4.43
N LEU A 16 -25.98 -29.41 3.62
CA LEU A 16 -25.93 -28.36 2.60
C LEU A 16 -25.95 -26.93 3.20
N SER A 17 -26.52 -26.77 4.39
CA SER A 17 -26.57 -25.46 5.08
C SER A 17 -25.24 -25.03 5.70
N VAL A 18 -24.27 -25.93 5.89
CA VAL A 18 -22.98 -25.64 6.55
C VAL A 18 -21.89 -25.22 5.55
N ALA A 19 -22.14 -25.35 4.26
CA ALA A 19 -21.11 -25.19 3.22
C ALA A 19 -21.13 -23.86 2.46
N GLN A 20 -21.78 -22.83 2.98
CA GLN A 20 -21.64 -21.51 2.34
C GLN A 20 -20.32 -20.87 2.79
N PRO A 21 -19.40 -20.60 1.87
CA PRO A 21 -18.18 -19.87 2.21
C PRO A 21 -18.57 -18.48 2.73
N GLU A 22 -18.00 -18.09 3.86
CA GLU A 22 -18.15 -16.75 4.38
C GLU A 22 -17.59 -15.76 3.34
N ILE A 23 -18.46 -14.93 2.78
CA ILE A 23 -18.02 -13.88 1.86
C ILE A 23 -17.36 -12.80 2.70
N ILE A 24 -16.03 -12.74 2.63
CA ILE A 24 -15.25 -11.69 3.28
C ILE A 24 -15.54 -10.37 2.56
N VAL A 25 -16.27 -9.49 3.22
CA VAL A 25 -16.52 -8.13 2.72
C VAL A 25 -15.54 -7.13 3.31
N PRO A 26 -15.08 -6.15 2.54
CA PRO A 26 -14.21 -5.10 3.06
C PRO A 26 -14.87 -4.32 4.19
N LYS A 27 -14.08 -3.96 5.20
CA LYS A 27 -14.54 -3.07 6.27
C LYS A 27 -14.72 -1.65 5.73
N PRO A 28 -15.56 -0.79 6.36
CA PRO A 28 -15.82 0.56 5.87
C PRO A 28 -14.57 1.41 5.61
N HIS A 29 -13.53 1.29 6.44
CA HIS A 29 -12.27 2.02 6.23
C HIS A 29 -11.47 1.49 5.03
N GLN A 30 -11.58 0.19 4.71
CA GLN A 30 -10.95 -0.39 3.52
C GLN A 30 -11.66 0.06 2.24
N LEU A 31 -13.00 0.13 2.27
CA LEU A 31 -13.78 0.70 1.16
C LEU A 31 -13.43 2.16 0.94
N LYS A 32 -13.38 2.97 2.01
CA LYS A 32 -13.01 4.39 1.93
C LYS A 32 -11.61 4.58 1.34
N TRP A 33 -10.66 3.71 1.69
CA TRP A 33 -9.32 3.76 1.10
C TRP A 33 -9.35 3.39 -0.39
N HIS A 34 -10.10 2.36 -0.76
CA HIS A 34 -10.28 1.94 -2.14
C HIS A 34 -10.94 3.03 -2.99
N GLU A 35 -11.98 3.70 -2.48
CA GLU A 35 -12.69 4.80 -3.13
C GLU A 35 -11.82 6.07 -3.29
N ALA A 36 -10.71 6.17 -2.59
CA ALA A 36 -9.77 7.26 -2.77
C ALA A 36 -9.06 7.22 -4.13
N GLU A 37 -8.99 6.03 -4.78
CA GLU A 37 -8.51 5.76 -6.13
C GLU A 37 -7.07 6.21 -6.41
N MET A 38 -6.73 7.47 -6.18
CA MET A 38 -5.44 8.06 -6.53
C MET A 38 -4.72 8.65 -5.32
N GLY A 39 -3.47 8.21 -5.11
CA GLY A 39 -2.57 8.74 -4.11
C GLY A 39 -1.21 9.10 -4.69
N ALA A 40 -0.47 9.94 -3.99
CA ALA A 40 0.92 10.25 -4.27
C ALA A 40 1.84 9.44 -3.35
N VAL A 41 2.94 8.95 -3.88
CA VAL A 41 4.04 8.39 -3.08
C VAL A 41 5.24 9.30 -3.23
N PHE A 42 5.78 9.78 -2.12
CA PHE A 42 6.98 10.61 -2.08
C PHE A 42 8.18 9.78 -1.67
N HIS A 43 9.14 9.66 -2.56
CA HIS A 43 10.45 9.09 -2.28
C HIS A 43 11.46 10.24 -2.16
N TYR A 44 12.13 10.32 -1.01
CA TYR A 44 13.13 11.34 -0.75
C TYR A 44 14.29 10.71 -0.01
N ASP A 45 15.33 10.36 -0.74
CA ASP A 45 16.44 9.55 -0.27
C ASP A 45 17.77 10.22 -0.59
N LEU A 46 18.87 9.72 -0.08
CA LEU A 46 20.23 10.24 -0.25
C LEU A 46 20.62 10.40 -1.72
N HIS A 47 20.11 9.58 -2.62
CA HIS A 47 20.35 9.70 -4.06
C HIS A 47 19.86 11.02 -4.69
N VAL A 48 19.05 11.80 -3.98
CA VAL A 48 18.69 13.17 -4.41
C VAL A 48 19.90 14.11 -4.31
N PHE A 49 20.88 13.80 -3.44
CA PHE A 49 22.00 14.64 -3.08
C PHE A 49 23.36 14.17 -3.61
N ASP A 50 23.46 12.96 -4.18
CA ASP A 50 24.73 12.39 -4.62
C ASP A 50 25.27 12.98 -5.94
N GLY A 51 24.48 13.79 -6.64
CA GLY A 51 24.84 14.40 -7.93
C GLY A 51 24.93 13.39 -9.09
N ILE A 52 24.58 12.14 -8.87
CA ILE A 52 24.63 11.08 -9.88
C ILE A 52 23.26 10.98 -10.56
N ARG A 53 23.29 10.79 -11.89
CA ARG A 53 22.04 10.55 -12.61
C ARG A 53 21.38 9.25 -12.12
N TYR A 54 20.17 9.33 -11.64
CA TYR A 54 19.41 8.19 -11.18
C TYR A 54 19.29 7.12 -12.28
N GLY A 55 19.64 5.89 -11.92
CA GLY A 55 19.45 4.71 -12.75
C GLY A 55 18.99 3.56 -11.88
N GLN A 56 17.73 3.16 -11.99
CA GLN A 56 17.08 2.18 -11.10
C GLN A 56 17.90 0.90 -10.89
N GLY A 57 18.56 0.39 -11.94
CA GLY A 57 19.39 -0.82 -11.84
C GLY A 57 20.67 -0.62 -11.02
N ASN A 58 21.27 0.55 -11.09
CA ASN A 58 22.55 0.84 -10.44
C ASN A 58 22.36 1.37 -9.01
N ASN A 59 21.39 2.25 -8.80
CA ASN A 59 21.17 2.86 -7.49
C ASN A 59 20.68 1.87 -6.42
N ARG A 60 19.97 0.82 -6.83
CA ARG A 60 19.52 -0.24 -5.90
C ARG A 60 20.63 -1.05 -5.25
N ILE A 61 21.82 -1.08 -5.87
CA ILE A 61 22.95 -1.90 -5.41
C ILE A 61 24.15 -1.06 -5.01
N SER A 62 24.08 0.25 -5.17
CA SER A 62 25.17 1.18 -4.81
C SER A 62 24.87 1.81 -3.46
N PRO A 63 25.47 1.33 -2.37
CA PRO A 63 25.29 1.93 -1.05
C PRO A 63 25.87 3.35 -1.07
N ILE A 64 25.21 4.25 -0.36
CA ILE A 64 25.76 5.57 -0.05
C ILE A 64 26.43 5.45 1.32
N GLU A 65 27.75 5.64 1.35
CA GLU A 65 28.54 5.50 2.58
C GLU A 65 28.52 6.75 3.45
N ASP A 66 28.38 7.93 2.84
CA ASP A 66 28.34 9.21 3.55
C ASP A 66 26.92 9.75 3.66
N TYR A 67 26.30 9.56 4.80
CA TYR A 67 24.97 10.12 5.09
C TYR A 67 24.95 11.64 5.32
N ASN A 68 26.13 12.27 5.47
CA ASN A 68 26.22 13.71 5.65
C ASN A 68 25.93 14.50 4.36
N ILE A 69 25.80 13.81 3.22
CA ILE A 69 25.33 14.46 1.97
C ILE A 69 23.88 14.91 2.05
N PHE A 70 23.09 14.42 3.03
CA PHE A 70 21.70 14.83 3.20
C PHE A 70 21.63 16.33 3.57
N ASN A 71 21.25 17.15 2.60
CA ASN A 71 21.24 18.61 2.74
C ASN A 71 19.99 19.25 2.11
N PRO A 72 18.82 19.12 2.75
CA PRO A 72 17.52 19.54 2.20
C PRO A 72 17.27 21.05 2.33
N THR A 73 18.21 21.90 1.93
CA THR A 73 18.14 23.36 2.09
C THR A 73 16.98 24.04 1.34
N GLN A 74 16.45 23.39 0.32
CA GLN A 74 15.34 23.90 -0.51
C GLN A 74 14.07 23.04 -0.40
N LEU A 75 13.99 22.20 0.62
CA LEU A 75 12.83 21.34 0.84
C LEU A 75 11.59 22.18 1.13
N ASN A 76 10.55 21.98 0.35
CA ASN A 76 9.24 22.59 0.55
C ASN A 76 8.16 21.51 0.48
N THR A 77 7.79 20.97 1.62
CA THR A 77 6.77 19.91 1.73
C THR A 77 5.36 20.41 1.42
N ASP A 78 5.08 21.68 1.64
CA ASP A 78 3.79 22.29 1.26
C ASP A 78 3.61 22.28 -0.26
N GLN A 79 4.69 22.54 -1.00
CA GLN A 79 4.67 22.45 -2.46
C GLN A 79 4.39 21.01 -2.92
N TRP A 80 4.97 19.99 -2.29
CA TRP A 80 4.71 18.59 -2.62
C TRP A 80 3.24 18.22 -2.42
N VAL A 81 2.70 18.55 -1.25
CA VAL A 81 1.29 18.25 -0.93
C VAL A 81 0.35 19.03 -1.85
N SER A 82 0.66 20.29 -2.15
CA SER A 82 -0.14 21.12 -3.06
C SER A 82 -0.14 20.56 -4.48
N ALA A 83 0.99 20.10 -4.98
CA ALA A 83 1.09 19.47 -6.29
C ALA A 83 0.30 18.16 -6.36
N ALA A 84 0.43 17.29 -5.35
CA ALA A 84 -0.34 16.06 -5.26
C ALA A 84 -1.85 16.33 -5.23
N LYS A 85 -2.28 17.32 -4.44
CA LYS A 85 -3.69 17.74 -4.37
C LYS A 85 -4.18 18.29 -5.70
N ALA A 86 -3.40 19.13 -6.39
CA ALA A 86 -3.73 19.65 -7.70
C ALA A 86 -3.86 18.55 -8.77
N ALA A 87 -3.07 17.48 -8.64
CA ALA A 87 -3.18 16.27 -9.47
C ALA A 87 -4.41 15.41 -9.15
N GLY A 88 -5.18 15.74 -8.10
CA GLY A 88 -6.38 15.01 -7.70
C GLY A 88 -6.15 13.89 -6.68
N CYS A 89 -4.92 13.75 -6.13
CA CYS A 89 -4.65 12.75 -5.12
C CYS A 89 -5.48 12.98 -3.84
N LYS A 90 -5.98 11.91 -3.28
CA LYS A 90 -6.81 11.90 -2.05
C LYS A 90 -6.02 11.56 -0.81
N PHE A 91 -4.85 10.96 -0.97
CA PHE A 91 -3.91 10.64 0.10
C PHE A 91 -2.48 10.76 -0.40
N ALA A 92 -1.54 10.82 0.52
CA ALA A 92 -0.11 10.79 0.23
C ALA A 92 0.60 9.85 1.19
N VAL A 93 1.65 9.20 0.70
CA VAL A 93 2.51 8.31 1.48
C VAL A 93 3.93 8.83 1.36
N LEU A 94 4.57 9.08 2.50
CA LEU A 94 6.00 9.35 2.57
C LEU A 94 6.75 8.05 2.82
N THR A 95 7.74 7.78 2.00
CA THR A 95 8.65 6.65 2.21
C THR A 95 9.71 7.07 3.23
N ALA A 96 9.52 6.69 4.49
CA ALA A 96 10.40 7.09 5.59
C ALA A 96 11.80 6.43 5.52
N THR A 97 11.92 5.27 4.86
CA THR A 97 13.19 4.60 4.57
C THR A 97 13.10 3.98 3.19
N HIS A 98 14.04 4.27 2.31
CA HIS A 98 14.07 3.79 0.92
C HIS A 98 15.30 2.90 0.65
N GLU A 99 15.77 2.84 -0.59
CA GLU A 99 16.79 1.89 -1.06
C GLU A 99 18.15 2.05 -0.37
N THR A 100 18.54 3.24 0.05
CA THR A 100 19.81 3.46 0.77
C THR A 100 19.78 2.98 2.23
N GLY A 101 18.59 2.70 2.77
CA GLY A 101 18.41 2.41 4.20
C GLY A 101 18.44 3.65 5.10
N PHE A 102 18.65 4.85 4.53
CA PHE A 102 18.58 6.10 5.27
C PHE A 102 17.14 6.38 5.74
N GLY A 103 16.96 6.73 6.99
CA GLY A 103 15.67 7.10 7.58
C GLY A 103 15.50 8.61 7.65
N LEU A 104 14.37 9.11 7.17
CA LEU A 104 13.97 10.51 7.24
C LEU A 104 13.50 10.92 8.64
#